data_5b0dda721c96e78d3573aab22960ba55
#
_entry.id   5b0dda721c96e78d3573aab22960ba55
#
_cell.length_a   1.000
_cell.length_b   1.000
_cell.length_c   1.000
_cell.angle_alpha   90.00
_cell.angle_beta   90.00
_cell.angle_gamma   90.00
#
_symmetry.space_group_name_H-M   'P 1'
#
loop_
_entity.id
_entity.type
_entity.pdbx_description
1 polymer ?
#
loop_
_entity_poly.entity_id
_entity_poly.type
_entity_poly.pdbx_seq_one_letter_code
_entity_poly.pdbx_strand_id
1 'polypeptide(L)'
;KTRLQTQYPWELLTVKEGTTLLRNPDLVNWVYQAASGSFALPLINVGEWLSDRLDAVAQELGWMLMPSLALSQMRSMRGDFDNIRSLLNSQGIQIPPEARGAYRDLEYERGGFRLYAIMWVLSETSEPEWMLLIALGSQPQAQMPRTLKLEVRDETQPLVTQALSDTNQGILYAQVIGNWNERFWITVTADDEAVFEIPPF
;
A
#
# COMPACT_ATOMS: atom_id res chain seq x y z
N LYS A 1 -16.69 -0.25 -11.31
CA LYS A 1 -17.02 -1.43 -10.45
C LYS A 1 -18.48 -1.84 -10.49
N THR A 2 -19.44 -0.91 -10.62
CA THR A 2 -20.89 -1.18 -10.54
C THR A 2 -21.48 -1.87 -11.78
N ARG A 3 -20.83 -1.83 -12.95
CA ARG A 3 -21.34 -2.43 -14.20
C ARG A 3 -21.12 -3.94 -14.29
N LEU A 4 -20.07 -4.49 -13.69
CA LEU A 4 -19.77 -5.91 -13.73
C LEU A 4 -20.64 -6.78 -12.79
N GLN A 5 -21.34 -6.14 -11.85
CA GLN A 5 -22.21 -6.85 -10.89
C GLN A 5 -23.64 -7.11 -11.40
N THR A 6 -24.04 -6.47 -12.50
CA THR A 6 -25.43 -6.55 -13.02
C THR A 6 -25.57 -7.09 -14.44
N GLN A 7 -24.47 -7.34 -15.16
CA GLN A 7 -24.47 -7.90 -16.51
C GLN A 7 -23.41 -9.01 -16.62
N TYR A 8 -23.69 -10.01 -17.42
CA TYR A 8 -22.73 -11.05 -17.72
C TYR A 8 -21.50 -10.43 -18.40
N PRO A 9 -20.26 -10.74 -17.96
CA PRO A 9 -19.04 -10.13 -18.49
C PRO A 9 -18.90 -10.20 -20.02
N TRP A 10 -19.42 -11.24 -20.65
CA TRP A 10 -19.38 -11.46 -22.11
C TRP A 10 -20.32 -10.53 -22.90
N GLU A 11 -21.30 -9.90 -22.26
CA GLU A 11 -22.17 -8.91 -22.92
C GLU A 11 -21.47 -7.55 -23.09
N LEU A 12 -20.37 -7.34 -22.37
CA LEU A 12 -19.58 -6.10 -22.37
C LEU A 12 -18.37 -6.18 -23.30
N LEU A 13 -18.04 -7.37 -23.81
CA LEU A 13 -16.84 -7.60 -24.62
C LEU A 13 -17.20 -7.60 -26.12
N THR A 14 -16.35 -6.93 -26.90
CA THR A 14 -16.36 -7.14 -28.35
C THR A 14 -15.84 -8.53 -28.70
N VAL A 15 -16.16 -9.03 -29.89
CA VAL A 15 -15.68 -10.34 -30.38
C VAL A 15 -14.16 -10.45 -30.31
N LYS A 16 -13.43 -9.37 -30.60
CA LYS A 16 -11.98 -9.32 -30.54
C LYS A 16 -11.46 -9.44 -29.11
N GLU A 17 -12.05 -8.73 -28.18
CA GLU A 17 -11.70 -8.77 -26.75
C GLU A 17 -12.04 -10.13 -26.16
N GLY A 18 -13.20 -10.69 -26.48
CA GLY A 18 -13.60 -12.03 -26.06
C GLY A 18 -12.63 -13.11 -26.57
N THR A 19 -12.19 -13.01 -27.84
CA THR A 19 -11.22 -13.96 -28.41
C THR A 19 -9.85 -13.84 -27.72
N THR A 20 -9.42 -12.63 -27.39
CA THR A 20 -8.16 -12.38 -26.67
C THR A 20 -8.24 -12.93 -25.25
N LEU A 21 -9.36 -12.72 -24.56
CA LEU A 21 -9.63 -13.25 -23.23
C LEU A 21 -9.55 -14.79 -23.24
N LEU A 22 -10.26 -15.45 -24.16
CA LEU A 22 -10.31 -16.92 -24.24
C LEU A 22 -8.95 -17.57 -24.55
N ARG A 23 -8.02 -16.83 -25.16
CA ARG A 23 -6.66 -17.31 -25.42
C ARG A 23 -5.72 -17.21 -24.23
N ASN A 24 -6.13 -16.52 -23.17
CA ASN A 24 -5.33 -16.36 -21.97
C ASN A 24 -6.03 -17.02 -20.78
N PRO A 25 -5.61 -18.24 -20.37
CA PRO A 25 -6.26 -19.01 -19.30
C PRO A 25 -6.28 -18.22 -17.97
N ASP A 26 -5.27 -17.42 -17.68
CA ASP A 26 -5.18 -16.65 -16.44
C ASP A 26 -6.23 -15.53 -16.41
N LEU A 27 -6.44 -14.84 -17.55
CA LEU A 27 -7.51 -13.86 -17.69
C LEU A 27 -8.91 -14.48 -17.63
N VAL A 28 -9.11 -15.66 -18.22
CA VAL A 28 -10.38 -16.41 -18.10
C VAL A 28 -10.67 -16.76 -16.65
N ASN A 29 -9.68 -17.31 -15.96
CA ASN A 29 -9.79 -17.66 -14.54
C ASN A 29 -10.07 -16.42 -13.70
N TRP A 30 -9.37 -15.32 -13.97
CA TRP A 30 -9.57 -14.03 -13.33
C TRP A 30 -11.01 -13.51 -13.49
N VAL A 31 -11.55 -13.49 -14.72
CA VAL A 31 -12.94 -13.08 -14.99
C VAL A 31 -13.95 -14.02 -14.33
N TYR A 32 -13.67 -15.32 -14.32
CA TYR A 32 -14.55 -16.30 -13.70
C TYR A 32 -14.62 -16.13 -12.17
N GLN A 33 -13.49 -15.90 -11.54
CA GLN A 33 -13.44 -15.58 -10.11
C GLN A 33 -14.12 -14.24 -9.79
N ALA A 34 -13.93 -13.22 -10.63
CA ALA A 34 -14.62 -11.93 -10.49
C ALA A 34 -16.14 -12.04 -10.60
N ALA A 35 -16.63 -12.87 -11.54
CA ALA A 35 -18.06 -13.08 -11.78
C ALA A 35 -18.73 -13.92 -10.68
N SER A 36 -18.00 -14.85 -10.06
CA SER A 36 -18.52 -15.72 -9.00
C SER A 36 -18.60 -15.05 -7.63
N GLY A 37 -18.23 -13.77 -7.53
CA GLY A 37 -18.19 -13.04 -6.24
C GLY A 37 -17.12 -13.55 -5.27
N SER A 38 -16.27 -14.48 -5.74
CA SER A 38 -15.21 -15.15 -4.99
C SER A 38 -13.87 -14.41 -5.07
N PHE A 39 -13.87 -13.12 -5.44
CA PHE A 39 -12.68 -12.29 -5.37
C PHE A 39 -12.44 -11.90 -3.91
N ALA A 40 -11.77 -12.78 -3.18
CA ALA A 40 -10.97 -12.28 -2.08
C ALA A 40 -9.89 -11.39 -2.73
N LEU A 41 -10.04 -10.07 -2.65
CA LEU A 41 -8.94 -9.17 -2.99
C LEU A 41 -7.70 -9.68 -2.26
N PRO A 42 -6.54 -9.77 -2.93
CA PRO A 42 -5.34 -10.19 -2.26
C PRO A 42 -5.15 -9.28 -1.04
N LEU A 43 -5.13 -9.87 0.13
CA LEU A 43 -4.97 -9.17 1.41
C LEU A 43 -3.52 -9.26 1.83
N ILE A 44 -2.89 -8.14 2.12
CA ILE A 44 -1.56 -8.09 2.69
C ILE A 44 -1.68 -8.32 4.20
N ASN A 45 -1.10 -9.40 4.69
CA ASN A 45 -1.13 -9.71 6.11
C ASN A 45 0.03 -9.02 6.86
N VAL A 46 -0.18 -7.79 7.28
CA VAL A 46 0.83 -7.03 8.05
C VAL A 46 1.17 -7.67 9.40
N GLY A 47 0.32 -8.53 9.95
CA GLY A 47 0.59 -9.27 11.19
C GLY A 47 1.80 -10.20 11.06
N GLU A 48 2.09 -10.75 9.87
CA GLU A 48 3.29 -11.54 9.60
C GLU A 48 4.58 -10.70 9.75
N TRP A 49 4.51 -9.39 9.52
CA TRP A 49 5.67 -8.51 9.64
C TRP A 49 6.18 -8.39 11.07
N LEU A 50 5.30 -8.54 12.07
CA LEU A 50 5.71 -8.61 13.49
C LEU A 50 6.64 -9.79 13.77
N SER A 51 6.58 -10.82 12.94
CA SER A 51 7.46 -12.00 12.97
C SER A 51 8.60 -11.91 11.96
N ASP A 52 8.91 -10.71 11.45
CA ASP A 52 9.92 -10.45 10.42
C ASP A 52 9.72 -11.30 9.15
N ARG A 53 8.46 -11.51 8.72
CA ARG A 53 8.08 -12.26 7.51
C ARG A 53 7.16 -11.46 6.63
N LEU A 54 7.26 -11.68 5.31
CA LEU A 54 6.28 -11.25 4.32
C LEU A 54 5.37 -12.42 3.96
N ASP A 55 4.06 -12.16 3.87
CA ASP A 55 3.14 -13.10 3.27
C ASP A 55 3.36 -13.20 1.74
N ALA A 56 2.77 -14.23 1.11
CA ALA A 56 2.96 -14.49 -0.31
C ALA A 56 2.45 -13.33 -1.17
N VAL A 57 1.35 -12.69 -0.78
CA VAL A 57 0.77 -11.55 -1.52
C VAL A 57 1.72 -10.36 -1.49
N ALA A 58 2.25 -10.01 -0.32
CA ALA A 58 3.22 -8.92 -0.19
C ALA A 58 4.49 -9.19 -1.02
N GLN A 59 4.98 -10.44 -1.03
CA GLN A 59 6.15 -10.82 -1.84
C GLN A 59 5.87 -10.67 -3.34
N GLU A 60 4.75 -11.16 -3.85
CA GLU A 60 4.36 -11.04 -5.26
C GLU A 60 4.18 -9.58 -5.69
N LEU A 61 3.74 -8.73 -4.78
CA LEU A 61 3.59 -7.30 -5.01
C LEU A 61 4.89 -6.51 -4.90
N GLY A 62 6.01 -7.18 -4.60
CA GLY A 62 7.33 -6.55 -4.54
C GLY A 62 7.59 -5.75 -3.26
N TRP A 63 6.89 -6.08 -2.18
CA TRP A 63 7.22 -5.53 -0.86
C TRP A 63 8.52 -6.11 -0.33
N MET A 64 9.27 -5.28 0.38
CA MET A 64 10.53 -5.65 1.03
C MET A 64 10.48 -5.27 2.51
N LEU A 65 10.79 -6.23 3.38
CA LEU A 65 10.86 -5.96 4.83
C LEU A 65 11.94 -4.94 5.14
N MET A 66 11.60 -4.05 6.04
CA MET A 66 12.57 -3.14 6.64
C MET A 66 13.36 -3.89 7.72
N PRO A 67 14.66 -3.58 7.89
CA PRO A 67 15.39 -4.04 9.06
C PRO A 67 14.68 -3.63 10.34
N SER A 68 14.71 -4.51 11.35
CA SER A 68 14.12 -4.19 12.67
C SER A 68 14.60 -2.82 13.17
N LEU A 69 13.65 -1.97 13.54
CA LEU A 69 13.95 -0.61 14.02
C LEU A 69 14.75 -0.59 15.32
N ALA A 70 14.72 -1.72 16.09
CA ALA A 70 15.53 -1.92 17.30
C ALA A 70 16.99 -2.26 16.99
N LEU A 71 17.26 -2.93 15.85
CA LEU A 71 18.60 -3.43 15.49
C LEU A 71 19.35 -2.47 14.54
N SER A 72 19.35 -1.22 14.80
CA SER A 72 19.86 -0.12 13.98
C SER A 72 21.38 -0.16 13.65
N GLN A 73 21.95 -1.28 13.22
CA GLN A 73 23.39 -1.40 12.93
C GLN A 73 23.77 -1.63 11.45
N MET A 74 22.86 -1.76 10.51
CA MET A 74 23.19 -1.91 9.08
C MET A 74 23.17 -0.60 8.31
N ARG A 75 24.35 -0.16 7.87
CA ARG A 75 24.64 1.19 7.36
C ARG A 75 24.08 1.55 5.96
N SER A 76 23.62 0.63 5.14
CA SER A 76 23.32 0.93 3.72
C SER A 76 21.87 1.25 3.37
N MET A 77 20.90 0.85 4.20
CA MET A 77 19.48 1.20 4.01
C MET A 77 18.99 2.31 4.95
N ARG A 78 19.86 2.84 5.78
CA ARG A 78 19.57 3.81 6.83
C ARG A 78 19.23 5.21 6.32
N GLY A 79 19.86 5.66 5.24
CA GLY A 79 19.79 7.08 4.86
C GLY A 79 18.37 7.56 4.57
N ASP A 80 17.59 6.78 3.84
CA ASP A 80 16.28 7.25 3.36
C ASP A 80 15.22 7.14 4.44
N PHE A 81 15.18 6.01 5.17
CA PHE A 81 14.19 5.85 6.24
C PHE A 81 14.52 6.66 7.49
N ASP A 82 15.79 6.85 7.84
CA ASP A 82 16.18 7.71 8.96
C ASP A 82 15.80 9.18 8.71
N ASN A 83 15.85 9.63 7.46
CA ASN A 83 15.35 10.95 7.07
C ASN A 83 13.83 11.05 7.26
N ILE A 84 13.08 10.05 6.79
CA ILE A 84 11.62 9.97 6.96
C ILE A 84 11.26 9.92 8.44
N ARG A 85 11.92 9.08 9.22
CA ARG A 85 11.73 8.98 10.67
C ARG A 85 12.00 10.31 11.38
N SER A 86 13.05 11.01 10.99
CA SER A 86 13.38 12.33 11.55
C SER A 86 12.30 13.36 11.21
N LEU A 87 11.79 13.36 9.97
CA LEU A 87 10.69 14.23 9.56
C LEU A 87 9.41 13.90 10.31
N LEU A 88 9.05 12.62 10.44
CA LEU A 88 7.87 12.17 11.20
C LEU A 88 7.99 12.59 12.68
N ASN A 89 9.17 12.41 13.28
CA ASN A 89 9.43 12.87 14.65
C ASN A 89 9.24 14.37 14.80
N SER A 90 9.65 15.16 13.82
CA SER A 90 9.44 16.62 13.83
C SER A 90 7.95 17.01 13.76
N GLN A 91 7.12 16.13 13.23
CA GLN A 91 5.65 16.26 13.19
C GLN A 91 4.96 15.65 14.43
N GLY A 92 5.74 15.19 15.42
CA GLY A 92 5.22 14.62 16.66
C GLY A 92 4.88 13.12 16.57
N ILE A 93 5.21 12.47 15.46
CA ILE A 93 4.93 11.03 15.26
C ILE A 93 6.13 10.22 15.74
N GLN A 94 5.93 9.46 16.79
CA GLN A 94 6.94 8.57 17.35
C GLN A 94 6.65 7.13 16.92
N ILE A 95 7.61 6.54 16.21
CA ILE A 95 7.55 5.14 15.81
C ILE A 95 8.24 4.32 16.91
N PRO A 96 7.51 3.43 17.59
CA PRO A 96 8.07 2.64 18.66
C PRO A 96 9.09 1.59 18.14
N PRO A 97 10.04 1.15 18.98
CA PRO A 97 11.11 0.23 18.55
C PRO A 97 10.60 -1.17 18.16
N GLU A 98 9.45 -1.58 18.69
CA GLU A 98 8.76 -2.83 18.35
C GLU A 98 8.04 -2.79 17.01
N ALA A 99 7.85 -1.59 16.43
CA ALA A 99 7.21 -1.43 15.13
C ALA A 99 7.96 -2.23 14.06
N ARG A 100 7.20 -2.76 13.12
CA ARG A 100 7.69 -3.49 11.96
C ARG A 100 7.12 -2.86 10.71
N GLY A 101 7.86 -2.96 9.63
CA GLY A 101 7.39 -2.38 8.38
C GLY A 101 8.01 -3.02 7.16
N ALA A 102 7.42 -2.67 6.05
CA ALA A 102 7.91 -2.99 4.74
C ALA A 102 7.82 -1.76 3.83
N TYR A 103 8.54 -1.80 2.74
CA TYR A 103 8.48 -0.76 1.74
C TYR A 103 8.32 -1.37 0.34
N ARG A 104 7.80 -0.56 -0.56
CA ARG A 104 7.66 -0.89 -1.98
C ARG A 104 8.02 0.32 -2.81
N ASP A 105 8.81 0.11 -3.86
CA ASP A 105 9.11 1.12 -4.86
C ASP A 105 7.99 1.16 -5.90
N LEU A 106 7.51 2.37 -6.20
CA LEU A 106 6.46 2.63 -7.15
C LEU A 106 7.00 3.55 -8.25
N GLU A 107 6.94 3.08 -9.48
CA GLU A 107 7.52 3.75 -10.65
C GLU A 107 6.45 4.07 -11.68
N TYR A 108 6.63 5.17 -12.40
CA TYR A 108 5.82 5.59 -13.53
C TYR A 108 6.70 6.32 -14.55
N GLU A 109 6.17 6.71 -15.69
CA GLU A 109 6.96 7.26 -16.81
C GLU A 109 7.86 8.45 -16.45
N ARG A 110 7.46 9.27 -15.47
CA ARG A 110 8.15 10.51 -15.10
C ARG A 110 9.03 10.40 -13.86
N GLY A 111 9.00 9.29 -13.16
CA GLY A 111 9.78 9.13 -11.93
C GLY A 111 9.31 7.99 -11.05
N GLY A 112 9.59 8.09 -9.75
CA GLY A 112 9.21 7.08 -8.79
C GLY A 112 9.32 7.59 -7.36
N PHE A 113 8.72 6.85 -6.46
CA PHE A 113 8.74 7.11 -5.04
C PHE A 113 8.64 5.81 -4.26
N ARG A 114 9.00 5.85 -3.00
CA ARG A 114 8.93 4.71 -2.11
C ARG A 114 7.76 4.84 -1.15
N LEU A 115 6.94 3.81 -1.11
CA LEU A 115 5.84 3.67 -0.16
C LEU A 115 6.31 2.83 1.01
N TYR A 116 6.24 3.39 2.22
CA TYR A 116 6.51 2.70 3.48
C TYR A 116 5.18 2.41 4.17
N ALA A 117 5.03 1.18 4.64
CA ALA A 117 3.94 0.77 5.52
C ALA A 117 4.56 0.22 6.81
N ILE A 118 4.19 0.80 7.93
CA ILE A 118 4.76 0.48 9.24
C ILE A 118 3.60 0.21 10.19
N MET A 119 3.69 -0.89 10.94
CA MET A 119 2.67 -1.28 11.88
C MET A 119 3.24 -1.57 13.26
N TRP A 120 2.44 -1.37 14.28
CA TRP A 120 2.69 -1.80 15.65
C TRP A 120 1.38 -2.01 16.40
N VAL A 121 1.46 -2.81 17.44
CA VAL A 121 0.30 -3.08 18.31
C VAL A 121 0.18 -1.96 19.34
N LEU A 122 -1.01 -1.42 19.52
CA LEU A 122 -1.30 -0.38 20.51
C LEU A 122 -1.76 -0.95 21.84
N SER A 123 -2.53 -2.05 21.79
CA SER A 123 -3.14 -2.65 22.95
C SER A 123 -3.26 -4.16 22.75
N GLU A 124 -2.84 -4.93 23.75
CA GLU A 124 -2.96 -6.39 23.78
C GLU A 124 -4.20 -6.83 24.58
N THR A 125 -5.27 -6.05 24.55
CA THR A 125 -6.55 -6.36 25.20
C THR A 125 -7.31 -7.46 24.45
N SER A 126 -8.52 -7.81 24.92
CA SER A 126 -9.40 -8.76 24.24
C SER A 126 -9.80 -8.33 22.81
N GLU A 127 -9.72 -7.05 22.51
CA GLU A 127 -9.87 -6.46 21.18
C GLU A 127 -8.58 -5.69 20.86
N PRO A 128 -7.55 -6.37 20.36
CA PRO A 128 -6.27 -5.74 20.10
C PRO A 128 -6.38 -4.73 18.98
N GLU A 129 -5.89 -3.54 19.25
CA GLU A 129 -5.78 -2.45 18.28
C GLU A 129 -4.35 -2.38 17.73
N TRP A 130 -4.25 -2.00 16.49
CA TRP A 130 -2.98 -1.79 15.81
C TRP A 130 -2.96 -0.47 15.05
N MET A 131 -1.79 0.10 14.93
CA MET A 131 -1.54 1.31 14.16
C MET A 131 -0.93 0.93 12.82
N LEU A 132 -1.45 1.52 11.74
CA LEU A 132 -0.82 1.55 10.43
C LEU A 132 -0.37 2.97 10.11
N LEU A 133 0.91 3.14 9.90
CA LEU A 133 1.52 4.36 9.40
C LEU A 133 1.97 4.13 7.96
N ILE A 134 1.42 4.91 7.05
CA ILE A 134 1.84 4.99 5.65
C ILE A 134 2.65 6.26 5.47
N ALA A 135 3.81 6.17 4.82
CA ALA A 135 4.62 7.33 4.48
C ALA A 135 5.19 7.20 3.07
N LEU A 136 5.33 8.33 2.38
CA LEU A 136 5.89 8.40 1.04
C LEU A 136 7.26 9.08 1.10
N GLY A 137 8.24 8.48 0.49
CA GLY A 137 9.60 9.00 0.46
C GLY A 137 10.27 8.87 -0.89
N SER A 138 11.47 9.41 -1.00
CA SER A 138 12.27 9.30 -2.22
C SER A 138 12.71 7.87 -2.47
N GLN A 139 12.70 7.47 -3.73
CA GLN A 139 13.34 6.26 -4.21
C GLN A 139 14.72 6.59 -4.71
N PRO A 140 15.76 5.82 -4.37
CA PRO A 140 17.10 6.02 -4.91
C PRO A 140 17.11 6.02 -6.44
N GLN A 141 17.76 7.01 -7.04
CA GLN A 141 17.92 7.18 -8.48
C GLN A 141 16.63 7.52 -9.27
N ALA A 142 15.48 7.64 -8.64
CA ALA A 142 14.26 8.10 -9.28
C ALA A 142 13.99 9.59 -8.95
N GLN A 143 13.34 10.26 -9.90
CA GLN A 143 12.86 11.61 -9.66
C GLN A 143 11.55 11.54 -8.90
N MET A 144 11.49 12.24 -7.77
CA MET A 144 10.27 12.34 -6.98
C MET A 144 9.17 13.08 -7.76
N PRO A 145 7.90 12.64 -7.74
CA PRO A 145 6.78 13.40 -8.30
C PRO A 145 6.72 14.82 -7.74
N ARG A 146 6.21 15.77 -8.51
CA ARG A 146 6.00 17.15 -8.04
C ARG A 146 4.87 17.21 -7.02
N THR A 147 3.78 16.51 -7.34
CA THR A 147 2.59 16.44 -6.49
C THR A 147 2.30 15.00 -6.12
N LEU A 148 1.86 14.81 -4.88
CA LEU A 148 1.42 13.52 -4.37
C LEU A 148 0.11 13.68 -3.61
N LYS A 149 -0.81 12.75 -3.83
CA LYS A 149 -2.03 12.60 -3.02
C LYS A 149 -2.04 11.20 -2.43
N LEU A 150 -2.27 11.11 -1.13
CA LEU A 150 -2.42 9.87 -0.39
C LEU A 150 -3.85 9.80 0.15
N GLU A 151 -4.53 8.70 -0.11
CA GLU A 151 -5.83 8.38 0.44
C GLU A 151 -5.80 7.03 1.13
N VAL A 152 -6.25 6.98 2.36
CA VAL A 152 -6.49 5.77 3.13
C VAL A 152 -7.96 5.67 3.41
N ARG A 153 -8.57 4.54 3.09
CA ARG A 153 -9.98 4.28 3.32
C ARG A 153 -10.22 2.91 3.94
N ASP A 154 -11.31 2.78 4.65
CA ASP A 154 -11.88 1.49 5.05
C ASP A 154 -12.85 0.95 3.96
N GLU A 155 -13.62 -0.07 4.29
CA GLU A 155 -14.63 -0.63 3.36
C GLU A 155 -15.75 0.35 3.02
N THR A 156 -15.98 1.35 3.84
CA THR A 156 -17.17 2.22 3.78
C THR A 156 -16.86 3.65 3.37
N GLN A 157 -15.71 4.19 3.79
CA GLN A 157 -15.40 5.61 3.63
C GLN A 157 -13.90 5.93 3.60
N PRO A 158 -13.51 7.07 3.05
CA PRO A 158 -12.17 7.62 3.25
C PRO A 158 -11.97 8.00 4.72
N LEU A 159 -10.85 7.56 5.30
CA LEU A 159 -10.44 7.90 6.66
C LEU A 159 -9.48 9.09 6.67
N VAL A 160 -8.49 9.05 5.77
CA VAL A 160 -7.48 10.09 5.64
C VAL A 160 -7.28 10.41 4.17
N THR A 161 -7.30 11.69 3.84
CA THR A 161 -6.89 12.20 2.52
C THR A 161 -5.93 13.35 2.74
N GLN A 162 -4.73 13.22 2.21
CA GLN A 162 -3.69 14.23 2.27
C GLN A 162 -3.11 14.47 0.88
N ALA A 163 -2.68 15.69 0.60
CA ALA A 163 -2.02 16.05 -0.63
C ALA A 163 -0.82 16.96 -0.37
N LEU A 164 0.22 16.78 -1.15
CA LEU A 164 1.43 17.58 -1.13
C LEU A 164 1.64 18.13 -2.54
N SER A 165 1.57 19.45 -2.68
CA SER A 165 1.71 20.14 -3.97
C SER A 165 3.15 20.44 -4.36
N ASP A 166 4.10 20.22 -3.45
CA ASP A 166 5.54 20.28 -3.71
C ASP A 166 6.25 19.31 -2.76
N THR A 167 6.70 18.19 -3.30
CA THR A 167 7.34 17.11 -2.53
C THR A 167 8.70 17.50 -1.95
N ASN A 168 9.29 18.62 -2.38
CA ASN A 168 10.51 19.17 -1.79
C ASN A 168 10.28 19.85 -0.44
N GLN A 169 9.02 20.17 -0.08
CA GLN A 169 8.69 20.96 1.08
C GLN A 169 8.18 20.16 2.29
N GLY A 170 8.06 18.83 2.17
CA GLY A 170 7.52 18.04 3.26
C GLY A 170 7.49 16.55 3.01
N ILE A 171 6.86 15.85 3.94
CA ILE A 171 6.59 14.43 3.87
C ILE A 171 5.07 14.20 3.81
N LEU A 172 4.64 13.30 2.96
CA LEU A 172 3.25 12.86 2.91
C LEU A 172 3.12 11.55 3.70
N TYR A 173 2.23 11.55 4.68
CA TYR A 173 1.98 10.38 5.52
C TYR A 173 0.53 10.32 5.99
N ALA A 174 0.09 9.15 6.42
CA ALA A 174 -1.20 8.92 7.04
C ALA A 174 -1.05 7.90 8.18
N GLN A 175 -1.84 8.08 9.24
CA GLN A 175 -1.96 7.12 10.34
C GLN A 175 -3.41 6.71 10.48
N VAL A 176 -3.65 5.42 10.64
CA VAL A 176 -4.96 4.87 10.97
C VAL A 176 -4.81 3.82 12.07
N ILE A 177 -5.81 3.75 12.92
CA ILE A 177 -5.93 2.73 13.96
C ILE A 177 -7.02 1.78 13.51
N GLY A 178 -6.77 0.50 13.63
CA GLY A 178 -7.73 -0.55 13.33
C GLY A 178 -7.66 -1.70 14.31
N ASN A 179 -8.67 -2.55 14.26
CA ASN A 179 -8.68 -3.86 14.91
C ASN A 179 -8.35 -4.96 13.86
N TRP A 180 -8.14 -6.20 14.31
CA TRP A 180 -7.71 -7.31 13.42
C TRP A 180 -8.70 -7.68 12.30
N ASN A 181 -9.92 -7.18 12.34
CA ASN A 181 -10.95 -7.45 11.33
C ASN A 181 -11.09 -6.30 10.33
N GLU A 182 -10.48 -5.14 10.59
CA GLU A 182 -10.52 -3.99 9.71
C GLU A 182 -9.50 -4.10 8.61
N ARG A 183 -9.86 -3.56 7.45
CA ARG A 183 -9.04 -3.52 6.24
C ARG A 183 -8.89 -2.10 5.76
N PHE A 184 -7.68 -1.77 5.35
CA PHE A 184 -7.35 -0.44 4.84
C PHE A 184 -6.85 -0.51 3.41
N TRP A 185 -7.48 0.24 2.53
CA TRP A 185 -7.05 0.43 1.15
C TRP A 185 -6.26 1.72 1.04
N ILE A 186 -5.16 1.65 0.33
CA ILE A 186 -4.28 2.79 0.09
C ILE A 186 -4.34 3.13 -1.40
N THR A 187 -4.57 4.40 -1.70
CA THR A 187 -4.44 4.93 -3.06
C THR A 187 -3.45 6.07 -3.05
N VAL A 188 -2.47 6.02 -3.93
CA VAL A 188 -1.51 7.10 -4.13
C VAL A 188 -1.67 7.62 -5.56
N THR A 189 -1.82 8.93 -5.70
CA THR A 189 -1.83 9.61 -7.01
C THR A 189 -0.58 10.47 -7.11
N ALA A 190 0.17 10.30 -8.19
CA ALA A 190 1.38 11.05 -8.51
C ALA A 190 1.13 11.95 -9.72
N ASP A 191 1.50 13.22 -9.62
CA ASP A 191 1.39 14.27 -10.66
C ASP A 191 -0.02 14.36 -11.29
N ASP A 192 -1.06 14.05 -10.50
CA ASP A 192 -2.48 14.00 -10.90
C ASP A 192 -2.79 13.05 -12.09
N GLU A 193 -1.84 12.18 -12.46
CA GLU A 193 -1.95 11.29 -13.62
C GLU A 193 -1.80 9.82 -13.24
N ALA A 194 -0.73 9.45 -12.52
CA ALA A 194 -0.45 8.06 -12.16
C ALA A 194 -1.15 7.67 -10.85
N VAL A 195 -2.02 6.67 -10.91
CA VAL A 195 -2.77 6.17 -9.75
C VAL A 195 -2.29 4.78 -9.40
N PHE A 196 -1.87 4.60 -8.16
CA PHE A 196 -1.43 3.34 -7.58
C PHE A 196 -2.47 2.89 -6.55
N GLU A 197 -3.15 1.80 -6.85
CA GLU A 197 -4.03 1.12 -5.89
C GLU A 197 -3.24 0.00 -5.21
N ILE A 198 -3.11 0.07 -3.90
CA ILE A 198 -2.46 -0.95 -3.10
C ILE A 198 -3.54 -1.89 -2.56
N PRO A 199 -3.37 -3.21 -2.69
CA PRO A 199 -4.26 -4.17 -2.05
C PRO A 199 -4.41 -3.89 -0.56
N PRO A 200 -5.55 -4.24 0.03
CA PRO A 200 -5.81 -3.93 1.43
C PRO A 200 -4.85 -4.64 2.37
N PHE A 201 -4.56 -3.94 3.45
CA PHE A 201 -3.86 -4.43 4.63
C PHE A 201 -4.84 -4.98 5.64
#